data_5975c32f606fe4317d2e8f54e6868ee3
#
_entry.id   5975c32f606fe4317d2e8f54e6868ee3
#
_cell.length_a   1.000
_cell.length_b   1.000
_cell.length_c   1.000
_cell.angle_alpha   90.00
_cell.angle_beta   90.00
_cell.angle_gamma   90.00
#
_symmetry.space_group_name_H-M   'P 1'
#
loop_
_entity.id
_entity.type
_entity.pdbx_description
1 polymer ?
#
loop_
_entity_poly.entity_id
_entity_poly.type
_entity_poly.pdbx_seq_one_letter_code
_entity_poly.pdbx_strand_id
1 'polypeptide(L)'
;MENNSPVIRIAGVSDAPEVSRLLRSAMLTYCADSGISSSMLEALTESVESVADRISKQTCLVAETDGRIAGTICIKEVPNPMVYTFSDKTCGFLQHAGRSFYISRFAVLEKYRKTGLGIDLISKAVETARISDAECILLHSAASNKNMVEFYAKRGFKLIDSENSRGYMRGLFACTLDSL
;
A
#
# COMPACT_ATOMS: atom_id res chain seq x y z
N MET A 1 0.67 -2.32 32.26
CA MET A 1 1.21 -2.15 30.89
C MET A 1 0.38 -1.06 30.27
N GLU A 2 0.96 0.11 30.08
CA GLU A 2 0.28 1.21 29.40
C GLU A 2 -0.01 0.75 27.97
N ASN A 3 -1.28 0.68 27.65
CA ASN A 3 -1.74 0.33 26.30
C ASN A 3 -1.52 1.57 25.41
N ASN A 4 -0.29 1.72 24.94
CA ASN A 4 0.08 2.87 24.10
C ASN A 4 -0.57 2.65 22.73
N SER A 5 -1.66 3.37 22.47
CA SER A 5 -2.34 3.34 21.17
C SER A 5 -1.34 3.67 20.07
N PRO A 6 -1.36 2.96 18.93
CA PRO A 6 -0.44 3.24 17.84
C PRO A 6 -0.56 4.69 17.37
N VAL A 7 0.57 5.34 17.14
CA VAL A 7 0.63 6.69 16.56
C VAL A 7 0.94 6.56 15.06
N ILE A 8 0.07 7.07 14.22
CA ILE A 8 0.33 7.14 12.77
C ILE A 8 0.83 8.54 12.43
N ARG A 9 2.01 8.59 11.82
CA ARG A 9 2.67 9.83 11.40
C ARG A 9 3.26 9.72 10.00
N ILE A 10 3.59 10.85 9.42
CA ILE A 10 4.39 10.90 8.18
C ILE A 10 5.79 10.36 8.50
N ALA A 11 6.31 9.51 7.62
CA ALA A 11 7.66 8.98 7.71
C ALA A 11 8.69 10.04 7.36
N GLY A 12 9.77 10.10 8.13
CA GLY A 12 10.98 10.83 7.77
C GLY A 12 12.01 9.91 7.10
N VAL A 13 12.98 10.49 6.38
CA VAL A 13 14.05 9.74 5.72
C VAL A 13 14.85 8.88 6.73
N SER A 14 14.96 9.33 7.98
CA SER A 14 15.60 8.58 9.07
C SER A 14 14.88 7.27 9.43
N ASP A 15 13.60 7.12 9.06
CA ASP A 15 12.85 5.88 9.30
C ASP A 15 13.20 4.77 8.30
N ALA A 16 13.87 5.10 7.19
CA ALA A 16 14.12 4.18 6.08
C ALA A 16 14.77 2.85 6.49
N PRO A 17 15.76 2.79 7.40
CA PRO A 17 16.34 1.51 7.83
C PRO A 17 15.32 0.61 8.54
N GLU A 18 14.44 1.17 9.37
CA GLU A 18 13.44 0.40 10.10
C GLU A 18 12.28 -0.02 9.18
N VAL A 19 11.82 0.90 8.32
CA VAL A 19 10.81 0.61 7.29
C VAL A 19 11.30 -0.49 6.34
N SER A 20 12.56 -0.48 5.90
CA SER A 20 13.14 -1.52 5.06
C SER A 20 13.10 -2.89 5.74
N ARG A 21 13.48 -2.98 7.02
CA ARG A 21 13.40 -4.24 7.79
C ARG A 21 11.96 -4.74 7.92
N LEU A 22 11.03 -3.84 8.23
CA LEU A 22 9.61 -4.15 8.33
C LEU A 22 9.06 -4.69 7.00
N LEU A 23 9.34 -4.01 5.89
CA LEU A 23 8.90 -4.42 4.57
C LEU A 23 9.39 -5.83 4.21
N ARG A 24 10.68 -6.11 4.42
CA ARG A 24 11.24 -7.44 4.15
C ARG A 24 10.53 -8.53 4.96
N SER A 25 10.36 -8.31 6.26
CA SER A 25 9.67 -9.27 7.13
C SER A 25 8.22 -9.51 6.70
N ALA A 26 7.48 -8.44 6.44
CA ALA A 26 6.07 -8.54 6.05
C ALA A 26 5.89 -9.16 4.67
N MET A 27 6.80 -8.87 3.72
CA MET A 27 6.72 -9.40 2.36
C MET A 27 7.07 -10.88 2.27
N LEU A 28 7.93 -11.41 3.14
CA LEU A 28 8.16 -12.86 3.23
C LEU A 28 6.88 -13.61 3.61
N THR A 29 6.15 -13.11 4.61
CA THR A 29 4.84 -13.67 4.98
C THR A 29 3.83 -13.53 3.83
N TYR A 30 3.83 -12.36 3.17
CA TYR A 30 2.96 -12.13 2.01
C TYR A 30 3.23 -13.12 0.87
N CYS A 31 4.50 -13.45 0.59
CA CYS A 31 4.88 -14.47 -0.39
C CYS A 31 4.29 -15.84 0.00
N ALA A 32 4.47 -16.25 1.26
CA ALA A 32 3.96 -17.52 1.77
C ALA A 32 2.42 -17.61 1.65
N ASP A 33 1.72 -16.55 2.08
CA ASP A 33 0.25 -16.49 2.04
C ASP A 33 -0.31 -16.46 0.61
N SER A 34 0.48 -15.96 -0.34
CA SER A 34 0.08 -15.77 -1.74
C SER A 34 0.54 -16.90 -2.67
N GLY A 35 1.44 -17.77 -2.21
CA GLY A 35 2.09 -18.78 -3.04
C GLY A 35 2.99 -18.18 -4.13
N ILE A 36 3.58 -17.01 -3.88
CA ILE A 36 4.43 -16.27 -4.83
C ILE A 36 5.89 -16.48 -4.45
N SER A 37 6.75 -16.68 -5.45
CA SER A 37 8.20 -16.70 -5.21
C SER A 37 8.70 -15.35 -4.70
N SER A 38 9.57 -15.38 -3.69
CA SER A 38 10.20 -14.17 -3.15
C SER A 38 10.99 -13.37 -4.20
N SER A 39 11.50 -14.04 -5.23
CA SER A 39 12.20 -13.39 -6.36
C SER A 39 11.31 -12.48 -7.21
N MET A 40 9.99 -12.59 -7.09
CA MET A 40 9.02 -11.78 -7.84
C MET A 40 8.63 -10.48 -7.13
N LEU A 41 9.04 -10.28 -5.88
CA LEU A 41 8.70 -9.08 -5.10
C LEU A 41 9.90 -8.15 -4.93
N GLU A 42 9.90 -7.04 -5.66
CA GLU A 42 10.93 -5.98 -5.56
C GLU A 42 11.13 -5.47 -4.12
N ALA A 43 10.07 -5.43 -3.32
CA ALA A 43 10.15 -4.96 -1.95
C ALA A 43 11.08 -5.78 -1.04
N LEU A 44 11.41 -7.03 -1.43
CA LEU A 44 12.36 -7.87 -0.72
C LEU A 44 13.82 -7.54 -1.02
N THR A 45 14.09 -6.97 -2.19
CA THR A 45 15.44 -6.60 -2.66
C THR A 45 15.70 -5.10 -2.63
N GLU A 46 14.69 -4.31 -2.25
CA GLU A 46 14.79 -2.86 -2.18
C GLU A 46 15.83 -2.44 -1.12
N SER A 47 16.78 -1.58 -1.51
CA SER A 47 17.81 -1.09 -0.59
C SER A 47 17.25 -0.03 0.37
N VAL A 48 17.96 0.22 1.47
CA VAL A 48 17.58 1.28 2.43
C VAL A 48 17.56 2.64 1.74
N GLU A 49 18.50 2.90 0.83
CA GLU A 49 18.57 4.15 0.05
C GLU A 49 17.35 4.31 -0.86
N SER A 50 16.89 3.23 -1.49
CA SER A 50 15.67 3.25 -2.30
C SER A 50 14.41 3.53 -1.46
N VAL A 51 14.35 2.98 -0.24
CA VAL A 51 13.27 3.28 0.72
C VAL A 51 13.34 4.76 1.14
N ALA A 52 14.53 5.29 1.44
CA ALA A 52 14.75 6.68 1.79
C ALA A 52 14.32 7.63 0.65
N ASP A 53 14.71 7.32 -0.59
CA ASP A 53 14.31 8.06 -1.78
C ASP A 53 12.77 8.07 -1.96
N ARG A 54 12.12 6.92 -1.73
CA ARG A 54 10.65 6.83 -1.75
C ARG A 54 10.01 7.72 -0.70
N ILE A 55 10.50 7.68 0.55
CA ILE A 55 10.00 8.50 1.65
C ILE A 55 10.15 10.00 1.32
N SER A 56 11.23 10.40 0.66
CA SER A 56 11.46 11.80 0.28
C SER A 56 10.57 12.30 -0.86
N LYS A 57 10.06 11.38 -1.73
CA LYS A 57 9.31 11.72 -2.96
C LYS A 57 7.81 11.43 -2.90
N GLN A 58 7.36 10.69 -1.90
CA GLN A 58 5.96 10.26 -1.76
C GLN A 58 5.48 10.51 -0.33
N THR A 59 4.19 10.55 -0.13
CA THR A 59 3.63 10.54 1.23
C THR A 59 3.68 9.12 1.76
N CYS A 60 4.62 8.86 2.65
CA CYS A 60 4.72 7.59 3.37
C CYS A 60 4.27 7.78 4.82
N LEU A 61 3.42 6.89 5.31
CA LEU A 61 2.97 6.87 6.70
C LEU A 61 3.61 5.68 7.41
N VAL A 62 3.93 5.88 8.67
CA VAL A 62 4.36 4.82 9.59
C VAL A 62 3.45 4.80 10.81
N ALA A 63 3.15 3.59 11.28
CA ALA A 63 2.49 3.38 12.55
C ALA A 63 3.54 2.99 13.57
N GLU A 64 3.67 3.78 14.62
CA GLU A 64 4.62 3.57 15.71
C GLU A 64 3.89 3.08 16.94
N THR A 65 4.43 2.06 17.59
CA THR A 65 3.96 1.54 18.88
C THR A 65 5.17 1.06 19.68
N ASP A 66 5.20 1.35 20.96
CA ASP A 66 6.31 1.02 21.86
C ASP A 66 7.68 1.52 21.34
N GLY A 67 7.70 2.71 20.72
CA GLY A 67 8.92 3.30 20.15
C GLY A 67 9.48 2.57 18.94
N ARG A 68 8.68 1.75 18.25
CA ARG A 68 9.07 1.00 17.03
C ARG A 68 8.05 1.12 15.94
N ILE A 69 8.51 1.10 14.71
CA ILE A 69 7.62 1.08 13.54
C ILE A 69 7.01 -0.32 13.38
N ALA A 70 5.70 -0.38 13.53
CA ALA A 70 4.88 -1.59 13.47
C ALA A 70 4.18 -1.79 12.11
N GLY A 71 4.04 -0.71 11.33
CA GLY A 71 3.40 -0.75 10.02
C GLY A 71 3.80 0.44 9.16
N THR A 72 3.60 0.31 7.85
CA THR A 72 3.86 1.37 6.86
C THR A 72 2.91 1.29 5.68
N ILE A 73 2.70 2.42 5.02
CA ILE A 73 1.95 2.55 3.77
C ILE A 73 2.45 3.78 3.03
N CYS A 74 2.62 3.68 1.71
CA CYS A 74 3.00 4.82 0.88
C CYS A 74 1.89 5.15 -0.11
N ILE A 75 1.70 6.45 -0.35
CA ILE A 75 0.68 6.99 -1.25
C ILE A 75 1.38 7.96 -2.20
N LYS A 76 1.05 7.88 -3.48
CA LYS A 76 1.49 8.86 -4.46
C LYS A 76 0.37 9.16 -5.46
N GLU A 77 0.33 10.39 -5.94
CA GLU A 77 -0.54 10.78 -7.05
C GLU A 77 -0.18 10.03 -8.33
N VAL A 78 -1.18 9.72 -9.12
CA VAL A 78 -1.06 9.19 -10.48
C VAL A 78 -1.31 10.36 -11.45
N PRO A 79 -0.30 11.15 -11.81
CA PRO A 79 -0.50 12.40 -12.55
C PRO A 79 -0.95 12.17 -14.00
N ASN A 80 -0.55 11.04 -14.56
CA ASN A 80 -0.95 10.61 -15.89
C ASN A 80 -0.99 9.07 -15.93
N PRO A 81 -2.15 8.46 -16.20
CA PRO A 81 -2.27 7.00 -16.30
C PRO A 81 -1.33 6.38 -17.35
N MET A 82 -1.00 7.11 -18.43
CA MET A 82 -0.13 6.63 -19.50
C MET A 82 1.34 6.50 -19.11
N VAL A 83 1.78 7.11 -18.01
CA VAL A 83 3.14 6.96 -17.47
C VAL A 83 3.33 5.58 -16.82
N TYR A 84 2.24 4.95 -16.42
CA TYR A 84 2.23 3.60 -15.88
C TYR A 84 1.86 2.61 -16.99
N THR A 85 2.46 1.42 -16.96
CA THR A 85 2.10 0.31 -17.86
C THR A 85 0.75 -0.31 -17.44
N PHE A 86 -0.29 0.52 -17.41
CA PHE A 86 -1.65 0.06 -17.20
C PHE A 86 -2.24 -0.48 -18.51
N SER A 87 -3.18 -1.40 -18.41
CA SER A 87 -3.96 -1.86 -19.55
C SER A 87 -4.86 -0.74 -20.11
N ASP A 88 -5.31 -0.88 -21.36
CA ASP A 88 -6.28 0.04 -21.97
C ASP A 88 -7.56 0.16 -21.13
N LYS A 89 -7.99 -0.94 -20.51
CA LYS A 89 -9.14 -0.98 -19.60
C LYS A 89 -8.92 -0.09 -18.38
N THR A 90 -7.75 -0.21 -17.74
CA THR A 90 -7.38 0.61 -16.60
C THR A 90 -7.21 2.08 -16.98
N CYS A 91 -6.59 2.36 -18.13
CA CYS A 91 -6.47 3.73 -18.65
C CYS A 91 -7.85 4.35 -18.89
N GLY A 92 -8.76 3.61 -19.52
CA GLY A 92 -10.14 4.06 -19.75
C GLY A 92 -10.89 4.33 -18.43
N PHE A 93 -10.71 3.49 -17.41
CA PHE A 93 -11.27 3.74 -16.08
C PHE A 93 -10.72 5.05 -15.48
N LEU A 94 -9.41 5.23 -15.50
CA LEU A 94 -8.73 6.37 -14.87
C LEU A 94 -9.05 7.71 -15.55
N GLN A 95 -9.36 7.71 -16.86
CA GLN A 95 -9.81 8.92 -17.56
C GLN A 95 -11.10 9.52 -16.98
N HIS A 96 -11.91 8.68 -16.32
CA HIS A 96 -13.20 9.08 -15.73
C HIS A 96 -13.17 9.10 -14.19
N ALA A 97 -12.10 8.60 -13.57
CA ALA A 97 -12.00 8.45 -12.12
C ALA A 97 -11.52 9.73 -11.41
N GLY A 98 -11.22 10.80 -12.17
CA GLY A 98 -10.71 12.04 -11.61
C GLY A 98 -9.29 11.92 -11.06
N ARG A 99 -8.95 12.77 -10.08
CA ARG A 99 -7.63 12.79 -9.46
C ARG A 99 -7.37 11.51 -8.68
N SER A 100 -6.42 10.73 -9.16
CA SER A 100 -6.19 9.37 -8.66
C SER A 100 -4.87 9.25 -7.90
N PHE A 101 -4.89 8.44 -6.82
CA PHE A 101 -3.72 8.13 -6.00
C PHE A 101 -3.47 6.63 -5.98
N TYR A 102 -2.22 6.24 -5.81
CA TYR A 102 -1.81 4.84 -5.76
C TYR A 102 -1.17 4.49 -4.42
N ILE A 103 -1.71 3.46 -3.77
CA ILE A 103 -1.16 2.88 -2.55
C ILE A 103 -0.11 1.83 -2.90
N SER A 104 1.04 1.90 -2.23
CA SER A 104 2.11 0.92 -2.31
C SER A 104 2.73 0.66 -0.93
N ARG A 105 3.54 -0.39 -0.83
CA ARG A 105 4.32 -0.72 0.38
C ARG A 105 3.47 -0.78 1.66
N PHE A 106 2.20 -1.20 1.55
CA PHE A 106 1.37 -1.46 2.71
C PHE A 106 1.83 -2.73 3.41
N ALA A 107 2.27 -2.59 4.65
CA ALA A 107 2.79 -3.69 5.44
C ALA A 107 2.55 -3.46 6.94
N VAL A 108 2.25 -4.54 7.66
CA VAL A 108 2.12 -4.57 9.12
C VAL A 108 2.91 -5.77 9.64
N LEU A 109 3.74 -5.56 10.67
CA LEU A 109 4.45 -6.63 11.35
C LEU A 109 3.47 -7.69 11.87
N GLU A 110 3.84 -8.96 11.76
CA GLU A 110 2.97 -10.09 12.06
C GLU A 110 2.34 -10.00 13.45
N LYS A 111 3.10 -9.66 14.47
CA LYS A 111 2.62 -9.53 15.85
C LYS A 111 1.54 -8.47 16.06
N TYR A 112 1.42 -7.50 15.14
CA TYR A 112 0.40 -6.45 15.17
C TYR A 112 -0.72 -6.63 14.15
N ARG A 113 -0.73 -7.76 13.43
CA ARG A 113 -1.85 -8.13 12.54
C ARG A 113 -3.08 -8.46 13.38
N LYS A 114 -4.26 -8.21 12.81
CA LYS A 114 -5.56 -8.44 13.45
C LYS A 114 -5.82 -7.59 14.72
N THR A 115 -4.98 -6.60 15.01
CA THR A 115 -5.18 -5.65 16.12
C THR A 115 -5.94 -4.39 15.71
N GLY A 116 -6.27 -4.21 14.42
CA GLY A 116 -6.84 -2.98 13.87
C GLY A 116 -5.81 -2.10 13.16
N LEU A 117 -4.50 -2.24 13.45
CA LEU A 117 -3.45 -1.36 12.93
C LEU A 117 -3.45 -1.21 11.39
N GLY A 118 -3.70 -2.30 10.67
CA GLY A 118 -3.80 -2.25 9.20
C GLY A 118 -5.02 -1.48 8.72
N ILE A 119 -6.11 -1.49 9.49
CA ILE A 119 -7.32 -0.70 9.21
C ILE A 119 -7.00 0.79 9.40
N ASP A 120 -6.36 1.13 10.51
CA ASP A 120 -6.05 2.52 10.85
C ASP A 120 -5.08 3.11 9.81
N LEU A 121 -4.05 2.35 9.38
CA LEU A 121 -3.12 2.78 8.34
C LEU A 121 -3.81 3.05 7.00
N ILE A 122 -4.67 2.14 6.53
CA ILE A 122 -5.35 2.35 5.25
C ILE A 122 -6.38 3.48 5.33
N SER A 123 -7.07 3.62 6.46
CA SER A 123 -8.00 4.73 6.71
C SER A 123 -7.27 6.06 6.70
N LYS A 124 -6.10 6.14 7.35
CA LYS A 124 -5.26 7.36 7.35
C LYS A 124 -4.71 7.68 5.96
N ALA A 125 -4.36 6.65 5.18
CA ALA A 125 -3.94 6.82 3.79
C ALA A 125 -5.07 7.39 2.92
N VAL A 126 -6.29 6.86 3.07
CA VAL A 126 -7.48 7.36 2.37
C VAL A 126 -7.79 8.81 2.77
N GLU A 127 -7.76 9.12 4.07
CA GLU A 127 -7.93 10.49 4.58
C GLU A 127 -6.89 11.44 3.98
N THR A 128 -5.63 11.04 3.98
CA THR A 128 -4.52 11.84 3.42
C THR A 128 -4.71 12.12 1.93
N ALA A 129 -5.16 11.11 1.17
CA ALA A 129 -5.48 11.29 -0.24
C ALA A 129 -6.66 12.24 -0.45
N ARG A 130 -7.73 12.13 0.37
CA ARG A 130 -8.89 13.06 0.32
C ARG A 130 -8.49 14.51 0.60
N ILE A 131 -7.62 14.77 1.56
CA ILE A 131 -7.09 16.12 1.85
C ILE A 131 -6.35 16.68 0.62
N SER A 132 -5.87 15.81 -0.26
CA SER A 132 -5.22 16.17 -1.53
C SER A 132 -6.19 16.11 -2.72
N ASP A 133 -7.50 16.22 -2.49
CA ASP A 133 -8.56 16.20 -3.50
C ASP A 133 -8.58 14.92 -4.36
N ALA A 134 -8.21 13.77 -3.78
CA ALA A 134 -8.32 12.49 -4.47
C ALA A 134 -9.78 12.10 -4.66
N GLU A 135 -10.13 11.70 -5.87
CA GLU A 135 -11.43 11.13 -6.23
C GLU A 135 -11.37 9.61 -6.35
N CYS A 136 -10.15 9.05 -6.50
CA CYS A 136 -9.94 7.61 -6.61
C CYS A 136 -8.63 7.19 -5.96
N ILE A 137 -8.63 6.01 -5.35
CA ILE A 137 -7.42 5.35 -4.85
C ILE A 137 -7.30 3.97 -5.47
N LEU A 138 -6.08 3.64 -5.88
CA LEU A 138 -5.70 2.40 -6.54
C LEU A 138 -4.68 1.62 -5.73
N LEU A 139 -4.69 0.32 -5.87
CA LEU A 139 -3.63 -0.56 -5.37
C LEU A 139 -3.60 -1.88 -6.15
N HIS A 140 -2.43 -2.54 -6.15
CA HIS A 140 -2.33 -3.92 -6.61
C HIS A 140 -2.20 -4.89 -5.44
N SER A 141 -2.80 -6.06 -5.60
CA SER A 141 -2.60 -7.20 -4.72
C SER A 141 -2.54 -8.49 -5.52
N ALA A 142 -1.82 -9.51 -5.03
CA ALA A 142 -1.86 -10.82 -5.61
C ALA A 142 -3.29 -11.37 -5.57
N ALA A 143 -3.78 -11.85 -6.71
CA ALA A 143 -5.13 -12.41 -6.81
C ALA A 143 -5.29 -13.69 -5.97
N SER A 144 -4.19 -14.40 -5.72
CA SER A 144 -4.13 -15.59 -4.88
C SER A 144 -4.23 -15.30 -3.37
N ASN A 145 -3.90 -14.06 -2.94
CA ASN A 145 -3.96 -13.67 -1.52
C ASN A 145 -5.40 -13.31 -1.11
N LYS A 146 -6.20 -14.35 -0.84
CA LYS A 146 -7.62 -14.18 -0.50
C LYS A 146 -7.84 -13.26 0.71
N ASN A 147 -6.96 -13.34 1.72
CA ASN A 147 -7.06 -12.52 2.93
C ASN A 147 -6.93 -11.02 2.59
N MET A 148 -5.98 -10.66 1.73
CA MET A 148 -5.78 -9.27 1.33
C MET A 148 -6.88 -8.78 0.37
N VAL A 149 -7.32 -9.63 -0.54
CA VAL A 149 -8.45 -9.31 -1.42
C VAL A 149 -9.71 -9.01 -0.61
N GLU A 150 -10.04 -9.87 0.37
CA GLU A 150 -11.17 -9.65 1.28
C GLU A 150 -10.99 -8.42 2.16
N PHE A 151 -9.75 -8.19 2.65
CA PHE A 151 -9.42 -7.00 3.44
C PHE A 151 -9.71 -5.72 2.67
N TYR A 152 -9.32 -5.63 1.40
CA TYR A 152 -9.57 -4.47 0.56
C TYR A 152 -11.05 -4.35 0.16
N ALA A 153 -11.70 -5.45 -0.18
CA ALA A 153 -13.12 -5.47 -0.54
C ALA A 153 -14.01 -4.92 0.59
N LYS A 154 -13.74 -5.30 1.84
CA LYS A 154 -14.43 -4.78 3.02
C LYS A 154 -14.25 -3.26 3.25
N ARG A 155 -13.32 -2.61 2.53
CA ARG A 155 -13.01 -1.18 2.59
C ARG A 155 -13.39 -0.43 1.32
N GLY A 156 -14.27 -1.02 0.52
CA GLY A 156 -14.83 -0.39 -0.67
C GLY A 156 -13.95 -0.50 -1.93
N PHE A 157 -12.80 -1.18 -1.84
CA PHE A 157 -12.00 -1.43 -3.03
C PHE A 157 -12.64 -2.51 -3.90
N LYS A 158 -12.79 -2.24 -5.17
CA LYS A 158 -13.34 -3.16 -6.18
C LYS A 158 -12.24 -3.55 -7.17
N LEU A 159 -12.22 -4.82 -7.56
CA LEU A 159 -11.35 -5.29 -8.64
C LEU A 159 -11.79 -4.64 -9.96
N ILE A 160 -10.91 -3.88 -10.60
CA ILE A 160 -11.16 -3.24 -11.88
C ILE A 160 -10.44 -3.90 -13.04
N ASP A 161 -9.28 -4.54 -12.76
CA ASP A 161 -8.48 -5.21 -13.77
C ASP A 161 -7.59 -6.31 -13.15
N SER A 162 -7.01 -7.14 -14.01
CA SER A 162 -6.05 -8.18 -13.61
C SER A 162 -4.93 -8.27 -14.64
N GLU A 163 -3.70 -8.44 -14.16
CA GLU A 163 -2.50 -8.51 -14.99
C GLU A 163 -1.51 -9.56 -14.50
N ASN A 164 -0.65 -10.03 -15.38
CA ASN A 164 0.42 -10.99 -15.09
C ASN A 164 1.82 -10.42 -15.45
N SER A 165 2.00 -9.12 -15.31
CA SER A 165 3.22 -8.42 -15.75
C SER A 165 4.46 -8.73 -14.91
N ARG A 166 4.30 -9.31 -13.72
CA ARG A 166 5.40 -9.62 -12.77
C ARG A 166 5.59 -11.12 -12.50
N GLY A 167 5.11 -11.96 -13.40
CA GLY A 167 5.23 -13.42 -13.26
C GLY A 167 4.18 -14.06 -12.34
N TYR A 168 3.25 -13.29 -11.79
CA TYR A 168 2.10 -13.77 -11.04
C TYR A 168 0.87 -12.90 -11.29
N MET A 169 -0.31 -13.49 -11.12
CA MET A 169 -1.57 -12.78 -11.33
C MET A 169 -1.80 -11.74 -10.23
N ARG A 170 -1.91 -10.47 -10.61
CA ARG A 170 -2.24 -9.36 -9.72
C ARG A 170 -3.60 -8.79 -10.09
N GLY A 171 -4.42 -8.51 -9.10
CA GLY A 171 -5.60 -7.68 -9.27
C GLY A 171 -5.24 -6.21 -9.03
N LEU A 172 -5.74 -5.33 -9.88
CA LEU A 172 -5.79 -3.89 -9.65
C LEU A 172 -7.14 -3.56 -9.01
N PHE A 173 -7.09 -2.99 -7.84
CA PHE A 173 -8.27 -2.61 -7.06
C PHE A 173 -8.38 -1.09 -7.02
N ALA A 174 -9.61 -0.58 -7.10
CA ALA A 174 -9.91 0.84 -6.97
C ALA A 174 -11.00 1.08 -5.93
N CYS A 175 -10.89 2.20 -5.24
CA CYS A 175 -11.91 2.77 -4.38
C CYS A 175 -12.19 4.20 -4.85
N THR A 176 -13.41 4.48 -5.30
CA THR A 176 -13.87 5.84 -5.60
C THR A 176 -14.17 6.54 -4.27
N LEU A 177 -13.66 7.73 -4.12
CA LEU A 177 -13.87 8.56 -2.95
C LEU A 177 -14.96 9.58 -3.29
N ASP A 178 -16.12 9.47 -2.63
CA ASP A 178 -17.16 10.47 -2.80
C ASP A 178 -16.62 11.82 -2.31
N SER A 179 -16.87 12.87 -3.10
CA SER A 179 -16.59 14.25 -2.70
C SER A 179 -17.41 14.56 -1.45
N LEU A 180 -16.75 15.12 -0.44
CA LEU A 180 -17.42 15.59 0.79
C LEU A 180 -18.32 16.79 0.49
#